data_17fb7285b906f7771d528716adf5a88f
#
_entry.id   17fb7285b906f7771d528716adf5a88f
#
_cell.length_a   1.000
_cell.length_b   1.000
_cell.length_c   1.000
_cell.angle_alpha   90.00
_cell.angle_beta   90.00
_cell.angle_gamma   90.00
#
_symmetry.space_group_name_H-M   'P 1'
#
loop_
_entity.id
_entity.type
_entity.pdbx_description
1 polymer ?
#
loop_
_entity_poly.entity_id
_entity_poly.type
_entity_poly.pdbx_seq_one_letter_code
_entity_poly.pdbx_strand_id
1 'polypeptide(L)'
;MAIDNKRYYHREPLRAKAKLLVDDFWHDCLITNISAVGVRLYLRMNIAVDKAVRIQIEELGPYDGTVVWCEGDETGLRFEHDPDEIASLMKALSP
;
A
#
# COMPACT_ATOMS: atom_id res chain seq x y z
N MET A 1 16.04 -2.76 -20.88
CA MET A 1 15.60 -1.36 -20.95
C MET A 1 14.93 -0.98 -19.66
N ALA A 2 15.30 0.15 -19.17
CA ALA A 2 14.74 0.67 -17.92
C ALA A 2 13.24 0.96 -18.02
N ILE A 3 12.72 1.07 -19.23
CA ILE A 3 11.32 1.43 -19.47
C ILE A 3 10.36 0.38 -18.89
N ASP A 4 10.72 -0.90 -19.02
CA ASP A 4 9.81 -1.95 -18.53
C ASP A 4 9.74 -1.95 -17.02
N ASN A 5 10.81 -1.61 -16.34
CA ASN A 5 10.81 -1.51 -14.88
C ASN A 5 9.91 -0.38 -14.40
N LYS A 6 9.82 0.70 -15.15
CA LYS A 6 8.97 1.83 -14.78
C LYS A 6 7.50 1.45 -14.75
N ARG A 7 7.10 0.42 -15.53
CA ARG A 7 5.72 -0.01 -15.58
C ARG A 7 5.25 -0.53 -14.22
N TYR A 8 6.13 -1.22 -13.49
CA TYR A 8 5.78 -1.78 -12.19
C TYR A 8 5.98 -0.79 -11.05
N TYR A 9 6.88 0.16 -11.22
CA TYR A 9 7.26 1.07 -10.14
C TYR A 9 6.66 2.45 -10.30
N HIS A 10 5.86 2.62 -11.34
CA HIS A 10 5.18 3.89 -11.56
C HIS A 10 4.19 4.14 -10.42
N ARG A 11 4.33 5.30 -9.77
CA ARG A 11 3.42 5.68 -8.70
C ARG A 11 2.29 6.53 -9.25
N GLU A 12 1.10 6.20 -8.82
CA GLU A 12 -0.08 6.94 -9.21
C GLU A 12 -0.72 7.57 -7.98
N PRO A 13 -1.07 8.85 -8.05
CA PRO A 13 -1.89 9.44 -7.00
C PRO A 13 -3.24 8.75 -7.03
N LEU A 14 -3.64 8.25 -5.88
CA LEU A 14 -4.89 7.51 -5.76
C LEU A 14 -5.48 7.80 -4.40
N ARG A 15 -6.73 8.23 -4.38
CA ARG A 15 -7.46 8.38 -3.13
C ARG A 15 -8.41 7.22 -2.99
N ALA A 16 -8.12 6.34 -2.06
CA ALA A 16 -8.96 5.19 -1.79
C ALA A 16 -9.01 4.93 -0.31
N LYS A 17 -10.17 4.49 0.18
CA LYS A 17 -10.33 4.08 1.56
C LYS A 17 -9.69 2.73 1.75
N ALA A 18 -9.01 2.56 2.87
CA ALA A 18 -8.35 1.30 3.17
C ALA A 18 -8.42 1.05 4.66
N LYS A 19 -8.08 -0.17 5.04
CA LYS A 19 -7.94 -0.58 6.43
C LYS A 19 -6.62 -1.27 6.59
N LEU A 20 -5.91 -0.94 7.65
CA LEU A 20 -4.60 -1.52 7.94
C LEU A 20 -4.69 -2.34 9.22
N LEU A 21 -4.28 -3.60 9.13
CA LEU A 21 -4.24 -4.50 10.28
C LEU A 21 -2.88 -4.37 10.95
N VAL A 22 -2.87 -3.83 12.16
CA VAL A 22 -1.67 -3.68 12.96
C VAL A 22 -1.95 -4.28 14.33
N ASP A 23 -1.13 -5.25 14.74
CA ASP A 23 -1.27 -5.92 16.05
C ASP A 23 -2.70 -6.39 16.33
N ASP A 24 -3.29 -7.07 15.37
CA ASP A 24 -4.63 -7.66 15.44
C ASP A 24 -5.79 -6.66 15.43
N PHE A 25 -5.54 -5.39 15.21
CA PHE A 25 -6.58 -4.38 15.09
C PHE A 25 -6.58 -3.73 13.73
N TRP A 26 -7.77 -3.56 13.14
CA TRP A 26 -7.94 -2.86 11.89
C TRP A 26 -8.09 -1.37 12.14
N HIS A 27 -7.36 -0.57 11.38
CA HIS A 27 -7.39 0.89 11.47
C HIS A 27 -7.79 1.47 10.13
N ASP A 28 -8.76 2.39 10.15
CA ASP A 28 -9.15 3.10 8.93
C ASP A 28 -8.02 4.01 8.48
N CYS A 29 -7.76 4.01 7.18
CA CYS A 29 -6.74 4.86 6.59
C CYS A 29 -7.12 5.24 5.15
N LEU A 30 -6.34 6.13 4.57
CA LEU A 30 -6.53 6.57 3.18
C LEU A 30 -5.25 6.29 2.40
N ILE A 31 -5.43 5.71 1.22
CA ILE A 31 -4.32 5.59 0.28
C ILE A 31 -4.17 6.93 -0.42
N THR A 32 -2.95 7.42 -0.51
CA THR A 32 -2.65 8.67 -1.23
C THR A 32 -1.81 8.43 -2.46
N ASN A 33 -1.15 7.27 -2.53
CA ASN A 33 -0.27 6.95 -3.65
C ASN A 33 -0.03 5.45 -3.68
N ILE A 34 0.02 4.85 -4.87
CA ILE A 34 0.21 3.41 -5.02
C ILE A 34 1.09 3.09 -6.22
N SER A 35 1.88 2.03 -6.09
CA SER A 35 2.62 1.41 -7.18
C SER A 35 2.54 -0.09 -7.03
N ALA A 36 3.05 -0.83 -8.00
CA ALA A 36 3.02 -2.29 -7.94
C ALA A 36 3.86 -2.87 -6.79
N VAL A 37 4.74 -2.08 -6.20
CA VAL A 37 5.64 -2.56 -5.13
C VAL A 37 5.32 -1.95 -3.76
N GLY A 38 4.54 -0.89 -3.70
CA GLY A 38 4.26 -0.26 -2.42
C GLY A 38 3.13 0.75 -2.46
N VAL A 39 2.77 1.22 -1.29
CA VAL A 39 1.65 2.13 -1.12
C VAL A 39 1.97 3.14 -0.03
N ARG A 40 1.49 4.37 -0.22
CA ARG A 40 1.58 5.41 0.80
C ARG A 40 0.21 5.64 1.40
N LEU A 41 0.16 5.67 2.71
CA LEU A 41 -1.08 5.82 3.47
C LEU A 41 -1.05 7.07 4.32
N TYR A 42 -2.23 7.66 4.49
CA TYR A 42 -2.47 8.65 5.52
C TYR A 42 -3.09 7.92 6.72
N LEU A 43 -2.37 7.93 7.84
CA LEU A 43 -2.81 7.25 9.05
C LEU A 43 -2.10 7.87 10.25
N ARG A 44 -2.86 8.37 11.19
CA ARG A 44 -2.32 8.97 12.42
C ARG A 44 -1.94 7.90 13.41
N MET A 45 -0.82 7.24 13.14
CA MET A 45 -0.36 6.14 13.97
C MET A 45 1.13 5.96 13.77
N ASN A 46 1.83 5.74 14.85
CA ASN A 46 3.26 5.46 14.78
C ASN A 46 3.45 3.96 14.66
N ILE A 47 4.02 3.52 13.54
CA ILE A 47 4.22 2.11 13.28
C ILE A 47 5.71 1.87 13.05
N ALA A 48 6.26 0.87 13.72
CA ALA A 48 7.68 0.58 13.62
C ALA A 48 8.06 0.13 12.21
N VAL A 49 9.21 0.59 11.74
CA VAL A 49 9.79 0.12 10.48
C VAL A 49 10.02 -1.39 10.58
N ASP A 50 9.81 -2.08 9.48
CA ASP A 50 9.91 -3.54 9.34
C ASP A 50 8.77 -4.32 9.97
N LYS A 51 7.76 -3.66 10.53
CA LYS A 51 6.61 -4.35 11.06
C LYS A 51 5.78 -4.95 9.94
N ALA A 52 5.38 -6.21 10.12
CA ALA A 52 4.48 -6.88 9.18
C ALA A 52 3.05 -6.41 9.44
N VAL A 53 2.36 -6.06 8.37
CA VAL A 53 0.99 -5.57 8.43
C VAL A 53 0.18 -6.18 7.30
N ARG A 54 -1.13 -5.97 7.32
CA ARG A 54 -2.00 -6.35 6.21
C ARG A 54 -2.85 -5.15 5.83
N ILE A 55 -3.08 -4.99 4.54
CA ILE A 55 -3.87 -3.88 4.05
C ILE A 55 -5.03 -4.39 3.20
N GLN A 56 -6.22 -3.89 3.51
CA GLN A 56 -7.41 -4.10 2.71
C GLN A 56 -7.74 -2.80 2.02
N ILE A 57 -7.81 -2.83 0.69
CA ILE A 57 -8.03 -1.63 -0.12
C ILE A 57 -9.44 -1.70 -0.66
N GLU A 58 -10.32 -0.85 -0.13
CA GLU A 58 -11.76 -0.91 -0.39
C GLU A 58 -12.27 -2.32 -0.06
N GLU A 59 -12.73 -3.07 -1.05
CA GLU A 59 -13.19 -4.44 -0.82
C GLU A 59 -12.19 -5.49 -1.28
N LEU A 60 -10.97 -5.05 -1.65
CA LEU A 60 -9.95 -5.91 -2.21
C LEU A 60 -8.89 -6.28 -1.19
N GLY A 61 -8.41 -7.50 -1.25
CA GLY A 61 -7.40 -8.00 -0.34
C GLY A 61 -7.99 -8.91 0.72
N PRO A 62 -7.33 -9.02 1.90
CA PRO A 62 -6.19 -8.21 2.32
C PRO A 62 -4.87 -8.66 1.67
N TYR A 63 -3.92 -7.73 1.62
CA TYR A 63 -2.58 -7.97 1.08
C TYR A 63 -1.55 -7.81 2.18
N ASP A 64 -0.53 -8.67 2.18
CA ASP A 64 0.55 -8.58 3.14
C ASP A 64 1.51 -7.46 2.75
N GLY A 65 2.01 -6.75 3.75
CA GLY A 65 2.95 -5.68 3.55
C GLY A 65 3.88 -5.51 4.72
N THR A 66 4.92 -4.71 4.51
CA THR A 66 5.90 -4.38 5.53
C THR A 66 6.07 -2.87 5.57
N VAL A 67 6.11 -2.30 6.77
CA VAL A 67 6.33 -0.87 6.95
C VAL A 67 7.76 -0.54 6.57
N VAL A 68 7.96 0.36 5.60
CA VAL A 68 9.30 0.79 5.20
C VAL A 68 9.66 2.15 5.78
N TRP A 69 8.67 2.99 6.06
CA TRP A 69 8.87 4.24 6.77
C TRP A 69 7.56 4.70 7.38
N CYS A 70 7.69 5.51 8.44
CA CYS A 70 6.54 6.12 9.08
C CYS A 70 6.97 7.50 9.56
N GLU A 71 6.31 8.54 9.08
CA GLU A 71 6.70 9.90 9.39
C GLU A 71 5.47 10.79 9.42
N GLY A 72 5.28 11.48 10.53
CA GLY A 72 4.10 12.32 10.70
C GLY A 72 2.83 11.50 10.61
N ASP A 73 1.94 11.92 9.72
CA ASP A 73 0.65 11.24 9.51
C ASP A 73 0.70 10.30 8.32
N GLU A 74 1.89 9.99 7.79
CA GLU A 74 2.03 9.14 6.62
C GLU A 74 2.85 7.91 6.91
N THR A 75 2.53 6.82 6.23
CA THR A 75 3.23 5.54 6.34
C THR A 75 3.43 4.97 4.95
N GLY A 76 4.63 4.49 4.68
CA GLY A 76 4.93 3.80 3.44
C GLY A 76 5.03 2.30 3.68
N LEU A 77 4.35 1.52 2.85
CA LEU A 77 4.37 0.07 2.91
C LEU A 77 4.97 -0.49 1.63
N ARG A 78 5.71 -1.59 1.78
CA ARG A 78 6.10 -2.43 0.66
C ARG A 78 5.17 -3.64 0.63
N PHE A 79 4.60 -3.95 -0.54
CA PHE A 79 3.80 -5.16 -0.69
C PHE A 79 4.71 -6.38 -0.67
N GLU A 80 4.26 -7.44 0.03
CA GLU A 80 4.94 -8.73 0.05
C GLU A 80 4.24 -9.68 -0.93
N HIS A 81 4.01 -9.21 -2.15
CA HIS A 81 3.34 -9.94 -3.22
C HIS A 81 4.06 -9.70 -4.53
N ASP A 82 3.80 -10.56 -5.50
CA ASP A 82 4.31 -10.39 -6.84
C ASP A 82 3.81 -9.06 -7.42
N PRO A 83 4.69 -8.23 -8.00
CA PRO A 83 4.25 -6.96 -8.59
C PRO A 83 3.16 -7.09 -9.65
N ASP A 84 3.10 -8.20 -10.38
CA ASP A 84 2.04 -8.42 -11.37
C ASP A 84 0.67 -8.56 -10.71
N GLU A 85 0.65 -9.18 -9.53
CA GLU A 85 -0.59 -9.31 -8.76
C GLU A 85 -1.09 -7.94 -8.32
N ILE A 86 -0.18 -7.09 -7.84
CA ILE A 86 -0.54 -5.75 -7.40
C ILE A 86 -0.89 -4.86 -8.60
N ALA A 87 -0.24 -5.06 -9.74
CA ALA A 87 -0.60 -4.32 -10.95
C ALA A 87 -2.04 -4.61 -11.38
N SER A 88 -2.49 -5.86 -11.19
CA SER A 88 -3.88 -6.22 -11.46
C SER A 88 -4.84 -5.52 -10.49
N LEU A 89 -4.45 -5.43 -9.22
CA LEU A 89 -5.21 -4.67 -8.24
C LEU A 89 -5.34 -3.21 -8.65
N MET A 90 -4.25 -2.61 -9.11
CA MET A 90 -4.27 -1.20 -9.52
C MET A 90 -5.26 -0.97 -10.65
N LYS A 91 -5.36 -1.91 -11.59
CA LYS A 91 -6.34 -1.82 -12.67
C LYS A 91 -7.76 -1.84 -12.12
N ALA A 92 -8.02 -2.65 -11.10
CA ALA A 92 -9.34 -2.73 -10.50
C ALA A 92 -9.72 -1.45 -9.76
N LEU A 93 -8.73 -0.68 -9.30
CA LEU A 93 -8.96 0.58 -8.60
C LEU A 93 -9.08 1.78 -9.55
N SER A 94 -8.67 1.62 -10.78
CA SER A 94 -8.75 2.68 -11.78
C SER A 94 -10.17 2.78 -12.32
N PRO A 95 -10.68 3.99 -12.52
CA PRO A 95 -12.00 4.20 -13.11
C PRO A 95 -12.03 3.78 -14.59
#